data_05c935834845a5739fd806bb7a383bf7
#
_entry.id   05c935834845a5739fd806bb7a383bf7
#
_cell.length_a   1.000
_cell.length_b   1.000
_cell.length_c   1.000
_cell.angle_alpha   90.00
_cell.angle_beta   90.00
_cell.angle_gamma   90.00
#
_symmetry.space_group_name_H-M   'P 1'
#
loop_
_entity.id
_entity.type
_entity.pdbx_description
1 polymer ?
#
loop_
_entity_poly.entity_id
_entity_poly.type
_entity_poly.pdbx_seq_one_letter_code
_entity_poly.pdbx_strand_id
1 'polypeptide(L)'
;MPDSMDSAKQRPTWAQRLKHWLVPTTILLMAVGIVFLIAGNWNTWASERVAQETDEAYLRADLTPLSTKVAGLVATVAVSDYQAVKSGDLLVQLRDDDFQAQVQQAEAGIAGGEDALINNRRQKELQDARIVQADEGIRGAEADITAAEAGIEAAQSATVSAHGGIDATKADVERTLSERRRQEALIATESATRQKLEQAVADEQRFRAQLASREADLSTATAQLASRRADLARARARLGSTKAELEAQKRQRAVLDSQELLLHADLNSKRASLSLARTNLGYTRIVAPQSGIVSERRVRTGQLVSPGTQVISLVQSDVWVQANYKETQVRRLRAGDPAEIRVDAFPGVIFRGKVDQLAPASGSQFALLPPDNATGNFTKIVQRVPVKIVLNAGQANADRLRPGLSVIAIVHTTNGAGQ
;
A
#
# COMPACT_ATOMS: atom_id res chain seq x y z
N MET A 1 47.18 117.23 -68.90
CA MET A 1 48.40 116.62 -68.47
C MET A 1 48.13 115.71 -67.29
N PRO A 2 48.82 114.70 -67.25
CA PRO A 2 48.84 113.35 -67.86
C PRO A 2 48.46 112.31 -66.76
N ASP A 3 48.32 111.09 -66.79
CA ASP A 3 49.06 110.10 -67.53
C ASP A 3 48.39 108.73 -67.38
N SER A 4 48.65 107.96 -68.28
CA SER A 4 48.32 106.55 -68.49
C SER A 4 48.86 105.58 -67.47
N MET A 5 48.21 104.45 -67.19
CA MET A 5 48.99 103.20 -67.18
C MET A 5 48.06 101.95 -67.10
N ASP A 6 48.05 101.24 -68.09
CA ASP A 6 48.17 99.84 -68.41
C ASP A 6 48.08 98.85 -67.20
N SER A 7 47.11 97.99 -67.19
CA SER A 7 47.15 96.83 -66.23
C SER A 7 47.07 95.54 -67.07
N ALA A 8 48.15 94.87 -67.15
CA ALA A 8 48.38 93.56 -67.72
C ALA A 8 47.58 92.46 -66.94
N LYS A 9 46.69 91.75 -67.63
CA LYS A 9 46.05 90.52 -67.18
C LYS A 9 47.09 89.45 -67.00
N GLN A 10 47.45 89.11 -65.78
CA GLN A 10 48.23 87.88 -65.50
C GLN A 10 47.30 86.68 -65.57
N ARG A 11 47.57 85.71 -66.43
CA ARG A 11 46.95 84.40 -66.54
C ARG A 11 47.37 83.53 -65.35
N PRO A 12 46.42 82.80 -64.59
CA PRO A 12 46.85 82.01 -63.46
C PRO A 12 47.62 80.78 -63.94
N THR A 13 48.76 80.52 -63.29
CA THR A 13 49.62 79.36 -63.57
C THR A 13 48.95 78.05 -63.12
N TRP A 14 49.28 76.95 -63.79
CA TRP A 14 48.75 75.61 -63.59
C TRP A 14 48.81 75.15 -62.11
N ALA A 15 49.71 75.59 -61.30
CA ALA A 15 49.89 75.28 -59.85
C ALA A 15 48.70 75.80 -58.96
N GLN A 16 48.00 76.90 -59.40
CA GLN A 16 46.83 77.38 -58.63
C GLN A 16 45.57 76.53 -58.89
N ARG A 17 45.48 75.91 -60.06
CA ARG A 17 44.30 74.97 -60.34
C ARG A 17 44.43 73.64 -59.57
N LEU A 18 45.67 73.21 -59.30
CA LEU A 18 45.90 71.98 -58.49
C LEU A 18 45.48 72.15 -57.05
N LYS A 19 45.66 73.36 -56.48
CA LYS A 19 45.25 73.64 -55.07
C LYS A 19 43.73 73.61 -54.84
N HIS A 20 42.94 74.01 -55.83
CA HIS A 20 41.46 73.93 -55.71
C HIS A 20 40.89 72.51 -55.80
N TRP A 21 41.63 71.53 -56.31
CA TRP A 21 41.20 70.12 -56.35
C TRP A 21 41.79 69.31 -55.19
N LEU A 22 42.91 69.73 -54.61
CA LEU A 22 43.51 69.07 -53.45
C LEU A 22 42.61 69.11 -52.18
N VAL A 23 41.87 70.25 -51.93
CA VAL A 23 41.04 70.40 -50.77
C VAL A 23 39.76 69.49 -50.87
N PRO A 24 39.00 69.41 -51.94
CA PRO A 24 37.87 68.52 -52.03
C PRO A 24 38.25 67.03 -52.07
N THR A 25 39.46 66.68 -52.67
CA THR A 25 39.90 65.27 -52.65
C THR A 25 40.41 64.81 -51.27
N THR A 26 41.05 65.68 -50.51
CA THR A 26 41.39 65.32 -49.10
C THR A 26 40.18 65.19 -48.19
N ILE A 27 39.16 66.05 -48.36
CA ILE A 27 37.88 65.94 -47.62
C ILE A 27 37.17 64.62 -48.04
N LEU A 28 37.15 64.27 -49.32
CA LEU A 28 36.52 63.04 -49.82
C LEU A 28 37.26 61.78 -49.27
N LEU A 29 38.59 61.79 -49.26
CA LEU A 29 39.44 60.72 -48.70
C LEU A 29 39.25 60.60 -47.18
N MET A 30 39.07 61.72 -46.46
CA MET A 30 38.79 61.72 -45.05
C MET A 30 37.40 61.21 -44.77
N ALA A 31 36.39 61.60 -45.57
CA ALA A 31 35.02 61.09 -45.44
C ALA A 31 34.97 59.58 -45.77
N VAL A 32 35.68 59.14 -46.83
CA VAL A 32 35.76 57.69 -47.11
C VAL A 32 36.53 56.94 -46.00
N GLY A 33 37.58 57.50 -45.43
CA GLY A 33 38.27 56.96 -44.27
C GLY A 33 37.43 56.85 -43.03
N ILE A 34 36.61 57.85 -42.76
CA ILE A 34 35.66 57.82 -41.63
C ILE A 34 34.55 56.76 -41.88
N VAL A 35 34.00 56.68 -43.12
CA VAL A 35 33.04 55.64 -43.46
C VAL A 35 33.66 54.25 -43.35
N PHE A 36 34.90 54.08 -43.78
CA PHE A 36 35.62 52.80 -43.65
C PHE A 36 35.95 52.43 -42.18
N LEU A 37 36.29 53.42 -41.35
CA LEU A 37 36.44 53.23 -39.89
C LEU A 37 35.14 52.88 -39.22
N ILE A 38 34.02 53.56 -39.58
CA ILE A 38 32.69 53.25 -39.08
C ILE A 38 32.23 51.87 -39.55
N ALA A 39 32.41 51.55 -40.84
CA ALA A 39 32.02 50.25 -41.43
C ALA A 39 32.92 49.10 -40.88
N GLY A 40 34.24 49.33 -40.72
CA GLY A 40 35.15 48.34 -40.12
C GLY A 40 34.91 48.05 -38.64
N ASN A 41 34.49 49.07 -37.92
CA ASN A 41 34.16 48.93 -36.51
C ASN A 41 32.66 48.70 -36.22
N TRP A 42 31.85 48.64 -37.28
CA TRP A 42 30.39 48.38 -37.15
C TRP A 42 30.11 47.05 -36.48
N ASN A 43 30.88 46.01 -36.82
CA ASN A 43 30.75 44.68 -36.21
C ASN A 43 31.16 44.65 -34.72
N THR A 44 32.16 45.43 -34.28
CA THR A 44 32.51 45.51 -32.86
C THR A 44 31.49 46.28 -32.06
N TRP A 45 30.91 47.34 -32.60
CA TRP A 45 29.82 48.07 -31.97
C TRP A 45 28.46 47.27 -32.00
N ALA A 46 28.27 46.42 -33.01
CA ALA A 46 27.13 45.52 -33.09
C ALA A 46 27.34 44.29 -32.17
N SER A 47 28.57 43.83 -31.94
CA SER A 47 28.88 42.71 -31.07
C SER A 47 28.72 42.99 -29.58
N GLU A 48 28.79 44.27 -29.13
CA GLU A 48 28.35 44.62 -27.78
C GLU A 48 26.87 44.33 -27.50
N ARG A 49 26.07 44.10 -28.53
CA ARG A 49 24.66 43.63 -28.41
C ARG A 49 24.49 42.13 -28.30
N VAL A 50 25.56 41.36 -28.42
CA VAL A 50 25.54 39.86 -28.25
C VAL A 50 25.53 39.48 -26.79
N ALA A 51 26.10 40.30 -25.90
CA ALA A 51 26.04 40.08 -24.47
C ALA A 51 24.81 40.80 -23.89
N GLN A 52 23.99 40.04 -23.15
CA GLN A 52 22.85 40.57 -22.40
C GLN A 52 23.27 40.68 -20.93
N GLU A 53 23.32 41.89 -20.40
CA GLU A 53 23.70 42.18 -19.03
C GLU A 53 22.51 42.64 -18.20
N THR A 54 22.46 42.18 -16.97
CA THR A 54 21.54 42.68 -15.95
C THR A 54 22.21 42.77 -14.59
N ASP A 55 21.93 43.87 -13.90
CA ASP A 55 22.33 44.16 -12.51
C ASP A 55 21.23 43.71 -11.51
N GLU A 56 20.05 43.43 -12.02
CA GLU A 56 18.94 42.87 -11.18
C GLU A 56 19.04 41.35 -11.14
N ALA A 57 20.09 40.86 -10.49
CA ALA A 57 20.33 39.44 -10.31
C ALA A 57 20.85 39.16 -8.90
N TYR A 58 20.49 38.01 -8.37
CA TYR A 58 20.91 37.58 -7.03
C TYR A 58 21.09 36.07 -6.96
N LEU A 59 21.93 35.65 -6.06
CA LEU A 59 22.11 34.23 -5.75
C LEU A 59 20.90 33.68 -5.01
N ARG A 60 20.46 32.51 -5.39
CA ARG A 60 19.42 31.72 -4.71
C ARG A 60 19.93 30.34 -4.35
N ALA A 61 19.35 29.76 -3.34
CA ALA A 61 19.42 28.32 -3.04
C ALA A 61 18.04 27.87 -2.58
N ASP A 62 17.80 26.59 -2.68
CA ASP A 62 16.56 26.03 -2.16
C ASP A 62 16.60 25.98 -0.63
N LEU A 63 15.54 26.49 -0.03
CA LEU A 63 15.34 26.55 1.41
C LEU A 63 14.31 25.48 1.79
N THR A 64 14.71 24.53 2.61
CA THR A 64 13.80 23.50 3.12
C THR A 64 13.41 23.82 4.57
N PRO A 65 12.21 24.35 4.84
CA PRO A 65 11.74 24.55 6.19
C PRO A 65 11.37 23.20 6.80
N LEU A 66 11.99 22.85 7.93
CA LEU A 66 11.71 21.64 8.69
C LEU A 66 10.74 21.98 9.82
N SER A 67 9.63 21.25 9.88
CA SER A 67 8.58 21.42 10.90
C SER A 67 8.34 20.12 11.64
N THR A 68 7.86 20.22 12.88
CA THR A 68 7.45 19.04 13.66
C THR A 68 6.17 18.44 13.11
N LYS A 69 6.05 17.13 13.21
CA LYS A 69 4.80 16.40 12.91
C LYS A 69 4.03 16.01 14.16
N VAL A 70 4.67 16.05 15.33
CA VAL A 70 4.08 15.72 16.62
C VAL A 70 4.29 16.87 17.62
N ALA A 71 3.41 16.99 18.58
CA ALA A 71 3.58 17.93 19.70
C ALA A 71 4.55 17.34 20.74
N GLY A 72 5.36 18.19 21.36
CA GLY A 72 6.25 17.77 22.43
C GLY A 72 7.18 18.87 22.88
N LEU A 73 7.86 18.63 24.01
CA LEU A 73 8.92 19.50 24.49
C LEU A 73 10.22 19.21 23.74
N VAL A 74 10.93 20.25 23.31
CA VAL A 74 12.26 20.12 22.77
C VAL A 74 13.23 19.67 23.86
N ALA A 75 13.72 18.44 23.79
CA ALA A 75 14.70 17.90 24.71
C ALA A 75 16.09 18.46 24.42
N THR A 76 16.53 18.39 23.16
CA THR A 76 17.83 18.90 22.74
C THR A 76 17.78 19.45 21.31
N VAL A 77 18.60 20.47 21.06
CA VAL A 77 18.91 20.94 19.70
C VAL A 77 20.38 20.58 19.45
N ALA A 78 20.60 19.61 18.58
CA ALA A 78 21.90 18.96 18.38
C ALA A 78 22.84 19.75 17.48
N VAL A 79 22.36 20.84 16.85
CA VAL A 79 23.11 21.63 15.88
C VAL A 79 23.17 23.10 16.30
N SER A 80 24.20 23.80 15.81
CA SER A 80 24.36 25.25 15.95
C SER A 80 23.89 25.99 14.70
N ASP A 81 23.64 27.28 14.86
CA ASP A 81 23.33 28.15 13.73
C ASP A 81 24.49 28.15 12.72
N TYR A 82 24.16 28.09 11.45
CA TYR A 82 25.10 28.09 10.31
C TYR A 82 26.03 26.86 10.24
N GLN A 83 25.74 25.81 10.98
CA GLN A 83 26.48 24.55 10.93
C GLN A 83 26.15 23.78 9.65
N ALA A 84 27.18 23.25 9.00
CA ALA A 84 27.00 22.30 7.91
C ALA A 84 26.58 20.93 8.45
N VAL A 85 25.58 20.31 7.82
CA VAL A 85 25.02 19.01 8.19
C VAL A 85 24.87 18.11 6.97
N LYS A 86 24.92 16.82 7.21
CA LYS A 86 24.71 15.79 6.19
C LYS A 86 23.29 15.23 6.30
N SER A 87 22.80 14.61 5.23
CA SER A 87 21.56 13.86 5.26
C SER A 87 21.59 12.80 6.37
N GLY A 88 20.54 12.77 7.20
CA GLY A 88 20.42 11.86 8.33
C GLY A 88 20.92 12.40 9.68
N ASP A 89 21.67 13.51 9.70
CA ASP A 89 22.13 14.12 10.94
C ASP A 89 20.95 14.57 11.81
N LEU A 90 21.03 14.31 13.11
CA LEU A 90 20.01 14.73 14.08
C LEU A 90 20.10 16.26 14.27
N LEU A 91 18.98 16.94 14.08
CA LEU A 91 18.88 18.39 14.25
C LEU A 91 18.21 18.75 15.57
N VAL A 92 17.03 18.16 15.82
CA VAL A 92 16.24 18.40 17.02
C VAL A 92 15.69 17.09 17.54
N GLN A 93 15.81 16.87 18.85
CA GLN A 93 15.16 15.77 19.57
C GLN A 93 14.05 16.34 20.44
N LEU A 94 12.84 15.86 20.26
CA LEU A 94 11.75 16.09 21.21
C LEU A 94 11.83 15.07 22.34
N ARG A 95 11.23 15.38 23.49
CA ARG A 95 11.05 14.41 24.57
C ARG A 95 10.18 13.26 24.07
N ASP A 96 10.65 12.05 24.23
CA ASP A 96 10.05 10.86 23.62
C ASP A 96 9.49 9.84 24.61
N ASP A 97 9.57 10.13 25.93
CA ASP A 97 9.11 9.23 26.99
C ASP A 97 7.65 8.76 26.78
N ASP A 98 6.74 9.69 26.47
CA ASP A 98 5.34 9.38 26.24
C ASP A 98 5.14 8.52 24.97
N PHE A 99 5.91 8.77 23.92
CA PHE A 99 5.87 7.99 22.69
C PHE A 99 6.47 6.60 22.86
N GLN A 100 7.53 6.46 23.68
CA GLN A 100 8.09 5.16 24.06
C GLN A 100 7.07 4.34 24.86
N ALA A 101 6.37 4.98 25.83
CA ALA A 101 5.30 4.32 26.58
C ALA A 101 4.16 3.84 25.65
N GLN A 102 3.76 4.63 24.63
CA GLN A 102 2.78 4.23 23.64
C GLN A 102 3.24 3.02 22.81
N VAL A 103 4.52 2.97 22.42
CA VAL A 103 5.11 1.81 21.73
C VAL A 103 5.04 0.58 22.61
N GLN A 104 5.47 0.67 23.89
CA GLN A 104 5.40 -0.43 24.84
C GLN A 104 3.97 -0.93 25.08
N GLN A 105 3.01 -0.01 25.20
CA GLN A 105 1.59 -0.35 25.31
C GLN A 105 1.09 -1.12 24.09
N ALA A 106 1.45 -0.67 22.87
CA ALA A 106 1.06 -1.34 21.64
C ALA A 106 1.73 -2.73 21.50
N GLU A 107 2.99 -2.88 21.94
CA GLU A 107 3.70 -4.17 21.96
C GLU A 107 3.05 -5.14 22.93
N ALA A 108 2.68 -4.70 24.14
CA ALA A 108 1.92 -5.50 25.09
C ALA A 108 0.55 -5.92 24.52
N GLY A 109 -0.09 -5.02 23.75
CA GLY A 109 -1.33 -5.33 23.04
C GLY A 109 -1.17 -6.47 22.02
N ILE A 110 -0.07 -6.50 21.28
CA ILE A 110 0.24 -7.59 20.34
C ILE A 110 0.45 -8.90 21.09
N ALA A 111 1.25 -8.91 22.16
CA ALA A 111 1.47 -10.10 22.97
C ALA A 111 0.15 -10.70 23.48
N GLY A 112 -0.75 -9.86 24.01
CA GLY A 112 -2.09 -10.33 24.42
C GLY A 112 -2.94 -10.87 23.27
N GLY A 113 -2.79 -10.34 22.06
CA GLY A 113 -3.45 -10.88 20.85
C GLY A 113 -2.90 -12.23 20.41
N GLU A 114 -1.59 -12.42 20.52
CA GLU A 114 -0.92 -13.70 20.23
C GLU A 114 -1.30 -14.77 21.26
N ASP A 115 -1.37 -14.41 22.55
CA ASP A 115 -1.85 -15.31 23.61
C ASP A 115 -3.32 -15.74 23.39
N ALA A 116 -4.18 -14.83 22.91
CA ALA A 116 -5.55 -15.16 22.58
C ALA A 116 -5.64 -16.17 21.41
N LEU A 117 -4.80 -16.06 20.39
CA LEU A 117 -4.69 -17.06 19.32
C LEU A 117 -4.20 -18.41 19.82
N ILE A 118 -3.19 -18.43 20.70
CA ILE A 118 -2.69 -19.67 21.31
C ILE A 118 -3.82 -20.35 22.11
N ASN A 119 -4.59 -19.58 22.87
CA ASN A 119 -5.70 -20.11 23.66
C ASN A 119 -6.81 -20.68 22.75
N ASN A 120 -7.18 -19.96 21.69
CA ASN A 120 -8.14 -20.48 20.69
C ASN A 120 -7.65 -21.79 20.06
N ARG A 121 -6.37 -21.90 19.72
CA ARG A 121 -5.77 -23.12 19.17
C ARG A 121 -5.89 -24.29 20.15
N ARG A 122 -5.59 -24.08 21.44
CA ARG A 122 -5.77 -25.10 22.47
C ARG A 122 -7.23 -25.55 22.63
N GLN A 123 -8.18 -24.61 22.53
CA GLN A 123 -9.60 -24.93 22.54
C GLN A 123 -10.00 -25.77 21.31
N LYS A 124 -9.43 -25.48 20.15
CA LYS A 124 -9.64 -26.26 18.92
C LYS A 124 -9.11 -27.68 19.06
N GLU A 125 -7.89 -27.85 19.62
CA GLU A 125 -7.32 -29.18 19.89
C GLU A 125 -8.20 -30.00 20.83
N LEU A 126 -8.72 -29.38 21.91
CA LEU A 126 -9.66 -30.05 22.81
C LEU A 126 -10.95 -30.43 22.08
N GLN A 127 -11.45 -29.57 21.20
CA GLN A 127 -12.66 -29.84 20.43
C GLN A 127 -12.45 -30.95 19.40
N ASP A 128 -11.30 -31.02 18.77
CA ASP A 128 -10.92 -32.10 17.83
C ASP A 128 -10.87 -33.45 18.58
N ALA A 129 -10.35 -33.49 19.82
CA ALA A 129 -10.40 -34.70 20.64
C ALA A 129 -11.86 -35.15 20.95
N ARG A 130 -12.78 -34.18 21.20
CA ARG A 130 -14.19 -34.50 21.41
C ARG A 130 -14.87 -35.04 20.13
N ILE A 131 -14.51 -34.54 18.98
CA ILE A 131 -14.97 -35.04 17.67
C ILE A 131 -14.53 -36.49 17.49
N VAL A 132 -13.26 -36.81 17.78
CA VAL A 132 -12.76 -38.19 17.73
C VAL A 132 -13.53 -39.09 18.70
N GLN A 133 -13.76 -38.64 19.94
CA GLN A 133 -14.56 -39.39 20.93
C GLN A 133 -15.98 -39.66 20.44
N ALA A 134 -16.63 -38.67 19.82
CA ALA A 134 -17.98 -38.84 19.26
C ALA A 134 -17.97 -39.80 18.06
N ASP A 135 -16.96 -39.80 17.24
CA ASP A 135 -16.80 -40.74 16.12
C ASP A 135 -16.64 -42.18 16.60
N GLU A 136 -15.83 -42.42 17.64
CA GLU A 136 -15.74 -43.74 18.29
C GLU A 136 -17.09 -44.20 18.88
N GLY A 137 -17.87 -43.25 19.43
CA GLY A 137 -19.21 -43.51 19.87
C GLY A 137 -20.15 -43.99 18.75
N ILE A 138 -19.99 -43.50 17.54
CA ILE A 138 -20.71 -43.95 16.34
C ILE A 138 -20.32 -45.38 16.00
N ARG A 139 -19.04 -45.71 15.99
CA ARG A 139 -18.53 -47.07 15.72
C ARG A 139 -19.09 -48.08 16.74
N GLY A 140 -19.15 -47.69 18.03
CA GLY A 140 -19.78 -48.48 19.06
C GLY A 140 -21.29 -48.74 18.79
N ALA A 141 -22.04 -47.70 18.41
CA ALA A 141 -23.47 -47.82 18.09
C ALA A 141 -23.71 -48.66 16.81
N GLU A 142 -22.83 -48.63 15.83
CA GLU A 142 -22.88 -49.47 14.61
C GLU A 142 -22.61 -50.94 14.96
N ALA A 143 -21.68 -51.23 15.86
CA ALA A 143 -21.46 -52.57 16.39
C ALA A 143 -22.70 -53.12 17.14
N ASP A 144 -23.37 -52.25 17.94
CA ASP A 144 -24.64 -52.60 18.63
C ASP A 144 -25.76 -52.99 17.63
N ILE A 145 -25.85 -52.27 16.49
CA ILE A 145 -26.80 -52.61 15.40
C ILE A 145 -26.46 -53.97 14.80
N THR A 146 -25.19 -54.23 14.50
CA THR A 146 -24.76 -55.55 13.93
C THR A 146 -25.09 -56.66 14.86
N ALA A 147 -24.86 -56.51 16.18
CA ALA A 147 -25.23 -57.49 17.19
C ALA A 147 -26.76 -57.71 17.27
N ALA A 148 -27.55 -56.64 17.20
CA ALA A 148 -28.99 -56.72 17.19
C ALA A 148 -29.56 -57.42 15.94
N GLU A 149 -28.95 -57.17 14.77
CA GLU A 149 -29.30 -57.83 13.50
C GLU A 149 -29.02 -59.35 13.55
N ALA A 150 -27.87 -59.74 14.09
CA ALA A 150 -27.58 -61.16 14.35
C ALA A 150 -28.57 -61.81 15.33
N GLY A 151 -28.96 -61.06 16.37
CA GLY A 151 -30.01 -61.49 17.30
C GLY A 151 -31.37 -61.70 16.62
N ILE A 152 -31.77 -60.92 15.65
CA ILE A 152 -32.98 -61.07 14.85
C ILE A 152 -32.87 -62.32 14.00
N GLU A 153 -31.77 -62.58 13.33
CA GLU A 153 -31.55 -63.74 12.50
C GLU A 153 -31.67 -65.05 13.28
N ALA A 154 -31.07 -65.07 14.49
CA ALA A 154 -31.21 -66.22 15.41
C ALA A 154 -32.67 -66.42 15.84
N ALA A 155 -33.41 -65.38 16.20
CA ALA A 155 -34.83 -65.45 16.58
C ALA A 155 -35.72 -65.87 15.38
N GLN A 156 -35.35 -65.44 14.20
CA GLN A 156 -36.05 -65.80 12.97
C GLN A 156 -35.92 -67.26 12.65
N SER A 157 -34.67 -67.82 12.80
CA SER A 157 -34.40 -69.22 12.65
C SER A 157 -35.15 -70.09 13.66
N ALA A 158 -35.25 -69.60 14.94
CA ALA A 158 -36.07 -70.29 15.97
C ALA A 158 -37.56 -70.32 15.61
N THR A 159 -38.09 -69.25 15.02
CA THR A 159 -39.48 -69.16 14.54
C THR A 159 -39.76 -70.16 13.40
N VAL A 160 -38.81 -70.27 12.45
CA VAL A 160 -38.92 -71.24 11.35
C VAL A 160 -38.86 -72.66 11.87
N SER A 161 -38.00 -72.96 12.85
CA SER A 161 -37.94 -74.28 13.52
C SER A 161 -39.25 -74.66 14.24
N ALA A 162 -39.79 -73.65 14.97
CA ALA A 162 -41.11 -73.87 15.64
C ALA A 162 -42.25 -74.17 14.65
N HIS A 163 -42.24 -73.48 13.50
CA HIS A 163 -43.21 -73.76 12.42
C HIS A 163 -43.06 -75.21 11.89
N GLY A 164 -41.86 -75.64 11.62
CA GLY A 164 -41.57 -76.99 11.19
C GLY A 164 -42.03 -78.06 12.20
N GLY A 165 -41.87 -77.74 13.48
CA GLY A 165 -42.45 -78.59 14.61
C GLY A 165 -43.95 -78.68 14.61
N ILE A 166 -44.68 -77.59 14.34
CA ILE A 166 -46.11 -77.58 14.19
C ILE A 166 -46.54 -78.42 12.99
N ASP A 167 -45.90 -78.25 11.82
CA ASP A 167 -46.31 -78.99 10.64
C ASP A 167 -46.08 -80.49 10.78
N ALA A 168 -45.01 -80.94 11.41
CA ALA A 168 -44.77 -82.35 11.76
C ALA A 168 -45.89 -82.88 12.71
N THR A 169 -46.24 -82.12 13.75
CA THR A 169 -47.20 -82.51 14.72
C THR A 169 -48.62 -82.51 14.11
N LYS A 170 -48.98 -81.61 13.19
CA LYS A 170 -50.24 -81.61 12.43
C LYS A 170 -50.39 -82.88 11.61
N ALA A 171 -49.31 -83.31 10.92
CA ALA A 171 -49.36 -84.59 10.17
C ALA A 171 -49.59 -85.79 11.08
N ASP A 172 -49.03 -85.76 12.31
CA ASP A 172 -49.30 -86.81 13.30
C ASP A 172 -50.78 -86.77 13.79
N VAL A 173 -51.33 -85.57 14.02
CA VAL A 173 -52.81 -85.45 14.39
C VAL A 173 -53.70 -85.97 13.26
N GLU A 174 -53.37 -85.63 11.99
CA GLU A 174 -54.13 -86.12 10.83
C GLU A 174 -54.05 -87.65 10.70
N ARG A 175 -52.92 -88.22 10.89
CA ARG A 175 -52.70 -89.66 10.89
C ARG A 175 -53.51 -90.31 12.00
N THR A 176 -53.46 -89.87 13.25
CA THR A 176 -54.10 -90.41 14.37
C THR A 176 -55.67 -90.22 14.28
N LEU A 177 -56.14 -89.08 13.74
CA LEU A 177 -57.52 -88.83 13.45
C LEU A 177 -58.06 -89.80 12.40
N SER A 178 -57.29 -90.05 11.34
CA SER A 178 -57.62 -91.03 10.29
C SER A 178 -57.72 -92.45 10.87
N GLU A 179 -56.81 -92.82 11.78
CA GLU A 179 -56.81 -94.09 12.47
C GLU A 179 -58.01 -94.25 13.39
N ARG A 180 -58.33 -93.20 14.20
CA ARG A 180 -59.50 -93.18 15.02
C ARG A 180 -60.83 -93.42 14.20
N ARG A 181 -60.96 -92.68 13.07
CA ARG A 181 -62.15 -92.83 12.16
C ARG A 181 -62.17 -94.23 11.56
N ARG A 182 -61.05 -94.84 11.23
CA ARG A 182 -60.98 -96.23 10.75
C ARG A 182 -61.40 -97.20 11.81
N GLN A 183 -60.95 -97.04 13.08
CA GLN A 183 -61.40 -97.90 14.18
C GLN A 183 -62.89 -97.77 14.53
N GLU A 184 -63.42 -96.50 14.48
CA GLU A 184 -64.82 -96.19 14.64
C GLU A 184 -65.71 -96.99 13.60
N ALA A 185 -65.25 -96.96 12.32
CA ALA A 185 -65.99 -97.63 11.26
C ALA A 185 -65.89 -99.19 11.40
N LEU A 186 -64.70 -99.74 11.81
CA LEU A 186 -64.57 -101.13 12.05
C LEU A 186 -65.32 -101.69 13.25
N ILE A 187 -65.56 -100.86 14.30
CA ILE A 187 -66.45 -101.30 15.41
C ILE A 187 -67.86 -101.43 14.95
N ALA A 188 -68.34 -100.51 14.08
CA ALA A 188 -69.73 -100.59 13.53
C ALA A 188 -69.99 -101.89 12.75
N THR A 189 -68.90 -102.50 12.27
CA THR A 189 -68.93 -103.82 11.55
C THR A 189 -68.49 -104.97 12.44
N GLU A 190 -68.36 -104.86 13.78
CA GLU A 190 -67.87 -105.90 14.74
C GLU A 190 -66.44 -106.40 14.42
N SER A 191 -65.68 -105.72 13.61
CA SER A 191 -64.33 -106.13 13.18
C SER A 191 -63.21 -105.54 14.02
N ALA A 192 -63.45 -104.70 15.02
CA ALA A 192 -62.46 -104.10 15.93
C ALA A 192 -62.95 -104.22 17.42
N THR A 193 -61.95 -104.12 18.36
CA THR A 193 -62.21 -104.17 19.80
C THR A 193 -62.36 -102.69 20.36
N ARG A 194 -63.19 -102.50 21.37
CA ARG A 194 -63.33 -101.24 22.12
C ARG A 194 -61.97 -100.65 22.61
N GLN A 195 -61.11 -101.58 23.09
CA GLN A 195 -59.79 -101.21 23.57
C GLN A 195 -58.92 -100.51 22.48
N LYS A 196 -59.04 -100.99 21.20
CA LYS A 196 -58.30 -100.32 20.08
C LYS A 196 -58.88 -98.95 19.76
N LEU A 197 -60.19 -98.73 19.86
CA LEU A 197 -60.83 -97.44 19.69
C LEU A 197 -60.39 -96.49 20.83
N GLU A 198 -60.47 -96.93 22.08
CA GLU A 198 -60.04 -96.13 23.22
C GLU A 198 -58.57 -95.71 23.12
N GLN A 199 -57.72 -96.60 22.64
CA GLN A 199 -56.31 -96.28 22.40
C GLN A 199 -56.14 -95.28 21.26
N ALA A 200 -56.84 -95.39 20.15
CA ALA A 200 -56.78 -94.42 19.04
C ALA A 200 -57.34 -93.08 19.45
N VAL A 201 -58.37 -93.00 20.33
CA VAL A 201 -58.87 -91.73 20.89
C VAL A 201 -57.86 -91.10 21.84
N ALA A 202 -57.22 -91.91 22.70
CA ALA A 202 -56.17 -91.43 23.61
C ALA A 202 -54.93 -90.90 22.82
N ASP A 203 -54.54 -91.61 21.76
CA ASP A 203 -53.43 -91.18 20.89
C ASP A 203 -53.76 -89.85 20.16
N GLU A 204 -54.95 -89.71 19.60
CA GLU A 204 -55.36 -88.44 18.97
C GLU A 204 -55.39 -87.31 20.00
N GLN A 205 -55.94 -87.49 21.18
CA GLN A 205 -55.96 -86.48 22.26
C GLN A 205 -54.53 -86.11 22.66
N ARG A 206 -53.59 -87.02 22.74
CA ARG A 206 -52.19 -86.77 23.08
C ARG A 206 -51.53 -85.88 22.02
N PHE A 207 -51.71 -86.21 20.71
CA PHE A 207 -51.09 -85.42 19.62
C PHE A 207 -51.76 -84.04 19.47
N ARG A 208 -53.06 -83.89 19.75
CA ARG A 208 -53.75 -82.60 19.86
C ARG A 208 -53.21 -81.76 20.98
N ALA A 209 -52.93 -82.30 22.14
CA ALA A 209 -52.33 -81.61 23.25
C ALA A 209 -50.86 -81.19 22.90
N GLN A 210 -50.15 -82.09 22.18
CA GLN A 210 -48.81 -81.76 21.70
C GLN A 210 -48.79 -80.66 20.64
N LEU A 211 -49.83 -80.65 19.74
CA LEU A 211 -50.00 -79.52 18.78
C LEU A 211 -50.24 -78.22 19.52
N ALA A 212 -51.09 -78.17 20.50
CA ALA A 212 -51.34 -76.97 21.31
C ALA A 212 -50.07 -76.48 22.02
N SER A 213 -49.22 -77.39 22.50
CA SER A 213 -47.93 -77.08 23.06
C SER A 213 -46.96 -76.44 22.00
N ARG A 214 -46.88 -76.99 20.76
CA ARG A 214 -46.08 -76.46 19.67
C ARG A 214 -46.58 -75.06 19.18
N GLU A 215 -47.91 -74.86 19.21
CA GLU A 215 -48.46 -73.52 18.91
C GLU A 215 -48.08 -72.49 19.97
N ALA A 216 -48.05 -72.87 21.24
CA ALA A 216 -47.52 -72.02 22.32
C ALA A 216 -46.01 -71.73 22.15
N ASP A 217 -45.23 -72.74 21.75
CA ASP A 217 -43.84 -72.58 21.48
C ASP A 217 -43.61 -71.56 20.32
N LEU A 218 -44.38 -71.64 19.23
CA LEU A 218 -44.39 -70.66 18.15
C LEU A 218 -44.74 -69.25 18.63
N SER A 219 -45.75 -69.10 19.44
CA SER A 219 -46.17 -67.82 20.03
C SER A 219 -45.06 -67.24 20.83
N THR A 220 -44.30 -68.03 21.62
CA THR A 220 -43.14 -67.59 22.37
C THR A 220 -41.99 -67.13 21.44
N ALA A 221 -41.70 -67.91 20.39
CA ALA A 221 -40.65 -67.59 19.41
C ALA A 221 -40.98 -66.28 18.63
N THR A 222 -42.23 -66.05 18.25
CA THR A 222 -42.71 -64.83 17.59
C THR A 222 -42.64 -63.62 18.52
N ALA A 223 -42.98 -63.75 19.80
CA ALA A 223 -42.79 -62.67 20.77
C ALA A 223 -41.33 -62.32 20.98
N GLN A 224 -40.44 -63.33 20.98
CA GLN A 224 -39.03 -63.12 21.09
C GLN A 224 -38.42 -62.40 19.86
N LEU A 225 -38.91 -62.76 18.65
CA LEU A 225 -38.54 -62.04 17.41
C LEU A 225 -38.99 -60.54 17.45
N ALA A 226 -40.21 -60.28 17.94
CA ALA A 226 -40.70 -58.92 18.11
C ALA A 226 -39.83 -58.11 19.10
N SER A 227 -39.43 -58.74 20.22
CA SER A 227 -38.50 -58.10 21.18
C SER A 227 -37.15 -57.77 20.51
N ARG A 228 -36.53 -58.68 19.73
CA ARG A 228 -35.28 -58.41 19.02
C ARG A 228 -35.41 -57.28 17.98
N ARG A 229 -36.54 -57.18 17.31
CA ARG A 229 -36.80 -56.07 16.39
C ARG A 229 -36.91 -54.74 17.15
N ALA A 230 -37.48 -54.70 18.35
CA ALA A 230 -37.52 -53.54 19.21
C ALA A 230 -36.07 -53.14 19.70
N ASP A 231 -35.23 -54.17 19.99
CA ASP A 231 -33.83 -53.94 20.32
C ASP A 231 -33.08 -53.25 19.16
N LEU A 232 -33.25 -53.72 17.93
CA LEU A 232 -32.68 -53.09 16.71
C LEU A 232 -33.17 -51.63 16.54
N ALA A 233 -34.49 -51.40 16.76
CA ALA A 233 -35.03 -50.04 16.66
C ALA A 233 -34.37 -49.10 17.70
N ARG A 234 -34.14 -49.57 18.93
CA ARG A 234 -33.43 -48.84 19.98
C ARG A 234 -31.94 -48.56 19.61
N ALA A 235 -31.24 -49.56 19.08
CA ALA A 235 -29.86 -49.42 18.61
C ALA A 235 -29.74 -48.36 17.47
N ARG A 236 -30.69 -48.38 16.50
CA ARG A 236 -30.73 -47.38 15.43
C ARG A 236 -31.05 -45.97 15.93
N ALA A 237 -31.94 -45.83 16.90
CA ALA A 237 -32.24 -44.55 17.53
C ALA A 237 -30.96 -43.98 18.25
N ARG A 238 -30.22 -44.89 18.96
CA ARG A 238 -28.96 -44.52 19.59
C ARG A 238 -27.91 -44.07 18.58
N LEU A 239 -27.76 -44.76 17.42
CA LEU A 239 -26.89 -44.30 16.34
C LEU A 239 -27.32 -42.90 15.84
N GLY A 240 -28.58 -42.63 15.71
CA GLY A 240 -29.09 -41.29 15.33
C GLY A 240 -28.67 -40.22 16.32
N SER A 241 -28.78 -40.49 17.64
CA SER A 241 -28.34 -39.52 18.67
C SER A 241 -26.85 -39.29 18.70
N THR A 242 -26.03 -40.37 18.51
CA THR A 242 -24.54 -40.19 18.47
C THR A 242 -24.11 -39.47 17.23
N LYS A 243 -24.75 -39.66 16.06
CA LYS A 243 -24.49 -38.86 14.84
C LYS A 243 -24.85 -37.36 15.04
N ALA A 244 -25.97 -37.07 15.69
CA ALA A 244 -26.35 -35.71 16.02
C ALA A 244 -25.36 -35.05 16.98
N GLU A 245 -24.81 -35.79 17.94
CA GLU A 245 -23.76 -35.32 18.85
C GLU A 245 -22.49 -34.99 18.07
N LEU A 246 -22.01 -35.87 17.17
CA LEU A 246 -20.83 -35.59 16.32
C LEU A 246 -21.03 -34.30 15.52
N GLU A 247 -22.19 -34.11 14.91
CA GLU A 247 -22.48 -32.89 14.15
C GLU A 247 -22.52 -31.62 15.05
N ALA A 248 -22.98 -31.74 16.28
CA ALA A 248 -22.89 -30.64 17.26
C ALA A 248 -21.44 -30.30 17.60
N GLN A 249 -20.56 -31.28 17.79
CA GLN A 249 -19.17 -31.08 18.07
C GLN A 249 -18.43 -30.42 16.84
N LYS A 250 -18.75 -30.87 15.64
CA LYS A 250 -18.22 -30.24 14.41
C LYS A 250 -18.63 -28.78 14.25
N ARG A 251 -19.89 -28.45 14.54
CA ARG A 251 -20.38 -27.06 14.52
C ARG A 251 -19.65 -26.21 15.55
N GLN A 252 -19.42 -26.72 16.75
CA GLN A 252 -18.64 -26.01 17.76
C GLN A 252 -17.21 -25.76 17.29
N ARG A 253 -16.60 -26.72 16.57
CA ARG A 253 -15.27 -26.55 15.95
C ARG A 253 -15.28 -25.42 14.90
N ALA A 254 -16.32 -25.34 14.07
CA ALA A 254 -16.48 -24.27 13.08
C ALA A 254 -16.65 -22.87 13.72
N VAL A 255 -17.28 -22.79 14.88
CA VAL A 255 -17.37 -21.54 15.66
C VAL A 255 -15.96 -21.08 16.09
N LEU A 256 -15.12 -21.99 16.57
CA LEU A 256 -13.76 -21.70 16.96
C LEU A 256 -12.89 -21.27 15.77
N ASP A 257 -13.12 -21.84 14.56
CA ASP A 257 -12.46 -21.41 13.32
C ASP A 257 -12.85 -19.99 12.94
N SER A 258 -14.14 -19.66 13.05
CA SER A 258 -14.61 -18.28 12.81
C SER A 258 -14.02 -17.31 13.83
N GLN A 259 -13.89 -17.71 15.08
CA GLN A 259 -13.26 -16.91 16.13
C GLN A 259 -11.78 -16.68 15.86
N GLU A 260 -11.05 -17.66 15.32
CA GLU A 260 -9.64 -17.50 14.94
C GLU A 260 -9.46 -16.41 13.88
N LEU A 261 -10.35 -16.34 12.88
CA LEU A 261 -10.32 -15.28 11.86
C LEU A 261 -10.50 -13.88 12.49
N LEU A 262 -11.42 -13.75 13.46
CA LEU A 262 -11.60 -12.49 14.18
C LEU A 262 -10.37 -12.11 15.01
N LEU A 263 -9.73 -13.08 15.67
CA LEU A 263 -8.52 -12.86 16.45
C LEU A 263 -7.35 -12.46 15.55
N HIS A 264 -7.22 -13.02 14.35
CA HIS A 264 -6.23 -12.59 13.36
C HIS A 264 -6.47 -11.15 12.91
N ALA A 265 -7.73 -10.76 12.66
CA ALA A 265 -8.07 -9.39 12.30
C ALA A 265 -7.76 -8.41 13.43
N ASP A 266 -8.04 -8.77 14.69
CA ASP A 266 -7.69 -7.98 15.87
C ASP A 266 -6.17 -7.83 16.03
N LEU A 267 -5.41 -8.92 15.88
CA LEU A 267 -3.95 -8.89 15.92
C LEU A 267 -3.37 -7.97 14.83
N ASN A 268 -3.92 -7.99 13.61
CA ASN A 268 -3.50 -7.09 12.54
C ASN A 268 -3.80 -5.63 12.89
N SER A 269 -4.93 -5.34 13.52
CA SER A 269 -5.27 -4.00 14.02
C SER A 269 -4.25 -3.52 15.07
N LYS A 270 -3.87 -4.39 16.02
CA LYS A 270 -2.86 -4.10 17.03
C LYS A 270 -1.48 -3.85 16.42
N ARG A 271 -1.11 -4.62 15.38
CA ARG A 271 0.14 -4.40 14.62
C ARG A 271 0.14 -3.05 13.90
N ALA A 272 -0.98 -2.65 13.32
CA ALA A 272 -1.13 -1.32 12.72
C ALA A 272 -0.99 -0.21 13.78
N SER A 273 -1.56 -0.41 14.97
CA SER A 273 -1.41 0.52 16.09
C SER A 273 0.05 0.65 16.55
N LEU A 274 0.79 -0.46 16.62
CA LEU A 274 2.23 -0.43 16.91
C LEU A 274 3.01 0.33 15.82
N SER A 275 2.70 0.10 14.56
CA SER A 275 3.33 0.81 13.45
C SER A 275 3.11 2.32 13.55
N LEU A 276 1.90 2.75 13.90
CA LEU A 276 1.58 4.16 14.12
C LEU A 276 2.36 4.73 15.31
N ALA A 277 2.41 4.02 16.44
CA ALA A 277 3.15 4.44 17.62
C ALA A 277 4.65 4.60 17.32
N ARG A 278 5.25 3.65 16.61
CA ARG A 278 6.66 3.73 16.16
C ARG A 278 6.92 4.87 15.20
N THR A 279 5.97 5.14 14.29
CA THR A 279 6.06 6.27 13.37
C THR A 279 6.03 7.60 14.14
N ASN A 280 5.14 7.73 15.10
CA ASN A 280 5.06 8.92 15.97
C ASN A 280 6.33 9.10 16.82
N LEU A 281 6.87 8.00 17.35
CA LEU A 281 8.16 8.02 18.04
C LEU A 281 9.28 8.46 17.08
N GLY A 282 9.28 7.99 15.82
CA GLY A 282 10.22 8.44 14.79
C GLY A 282 10.15 9.94 14.52
N TYR A 283 8.96 10.53 14.58
CA TYR A 283 8.76 11.97 14.40
C TYR A 283 9.29 12.83 15.55
N THR A 284 9.61 12.26 16.70
CA THR A 284 10.30 12.98 17.79
C THR A 284 11.74 13.32 17.43
N ARG A 285 12.33 12.62 16.45
CA ARG A 285 13.69 12.85 15.94
C ARG A 285 13.62 13.58 14.61
N ILE A 286 13.91 14.86 14.62
CA ILE A 286 13.95 15.69 13.42
C ILE A 286 15.35 15.64 12.85
N VAL A 287 15.50 14.97 11.71
CA VAL A 287 16.79 14.77 11.02
C VAL A 287 16.83 15.58 9.72
N ALA A 288 18.03 15.86 9.24
CA ALA A 288 18.25 16.52 7.97
C ALA A 288 17.84 15.60 6.80
N PRO A 289 16.88 15.98 5.94
CA PRO A 289 16.47 15.16 4.80
C PRO A 289 17.57 15.11 3.71
N GLN A 290 18.42 16.11 3.67
CA GLN A 290 19.52 16.29 2.70
C GLN A 290 20.66 17.08 3.32
N SER A 291 21.83 17.04 2.70
CA SER A 291 22.98 17.82 3.14
C SER A 291 22.76 19.31 2.87
N GLY A 292 23.26 20.17 3.77
CA GLY A 292 23.12 21.61 3.65
C GLY A 292 23.69 22.36 4.85
N ILE A 293 23.33 23.63 4.95
CA ILE A 293 23.73 24.49 6.07
C ILE A 293 22.47 24.86 6.85
N VAL A 294 22.53 24.66 8.17
CA VAL A 294 21.46 25.08 9.09
C VAL A 294 21.32 26.61 9.06
N SER A 295 20.12 27.12 8.91
CA SER A 295 19.82 28.54 9.12
C SER A 295 19.72 28.87 10.62
N GLU A 296 19.18 30.03 10.96
CA GLU A 296 18.87 30.34 12.35
C GLU A 296 17.85 29.33 12.93
N ARG A 297 18.13 28.85 14.14
CA ARG A 297 17.24 27.97 14.90
C ARG A 297 16.06 28.77 15.43
N ARG A 298 14.86 28.28 15.16
CA ARG A 298 13.61 28.90 15.63
C ARG A 298 13.11 28.33 16.95
N VAL A 299 13.76 27.27 17.44
CA VAL A 299 13.37 26.59 18.69
C VAL A 299 14.54 26.45 19.64
N ARG A 300 14.20 26.37 20.93
CA ARG A 300 15.17 26.22 22.03
C ARG A 300 14.79 25.03 22.92
N THR A 301 15.78 24.47 23.59
CA THR A 301 15.60 23.39 24.58
C THR A 301 14.59 23.84 25.64
N GLY A 302 13.64 22.97 25.99
CA GLY A 302 12.54 23.24 26.91
C GLY A 302 11.32 23.95 26.31
N GLN A 303 11.36 24.29 25.02
CA GLN A 303 10.21 24.89 24.33
C GLN A 303 9.20 23.82 23.93
N LEU A 304 7.92 24.10 24.18
CA LEU A 304 6.81 23.29 23.66
C LEU A 304 6.56 23.63 22.19
N VAL A 305 6.48 22.61 21.35
CA VAL A 305 6.17 22.73 19.92
C VAL A 305 4.91 21.94 19.56
N SER A 306 4.20 22.41 18.55
CA SER A 306 2.98 21.77 18.02
C SER A 306 3.20 21.33 16.57
N PRO A 307 2.41 20.40 16.04
CA PRO A 307 2.48 20.01 14.63
C PRO A 307 2.45 21.22 13.70
N GLY A 308 3.35 21.27 12.73
CA GLY A 308 3.51 22.41 11.82
C GLY A 308 4.44 23.51 12.31
N THR A 309 4.87 23.51 13.58
CA THR A 309 5.86 24.48 14.07
C THR A 309 7.17 24.29 13.34
N GLN A 310 7.64 25.34 12.66
CA GLN A 310 8.94 25.34 11.99
C GLN A 310 10.06 25.40 13.04
N VAL A 311 10.95 24.43 12.99
CA VAL A 311 12.08 24.31 13.96
C VAL A 311 13.38 24.83 13.41
N ILE A 312 13.72 24.49 12.18
CA ILE A 312 14.96 24.84 11.50
C ILE A 312 14.65 24.97 10.00
N SER A 313 15.37 25.85 9.31
CA SER A 313 15.43 25.83 7.84
C SER A 313 16.80 25.33 7.40
N LEU A 314 16.81 24.47 6.42
CA LEU A 314 18.03 23.96 5.80
C LEU A 314 18.23 24.66 4.46
N VAL A 315 19.39 25.28 4.28
CA VAL A 315 19.83 25.89 3.03
C VAL A 315 20.64 24.87 2.29
N GLN A 316 20.24 24.55 1.07
CA GLN A 316 21.00 23.65 0.22
C GLN A 316 22.30 24.29 -0.27
N SER A 317 23.31 23.45 -0.52
CA SER A 317 24.62 23.93 -1.00
C SER A 317 24.60 24.34 -2.47
N ASP A 318 23.61 23.90 -3.23
CA ASP A 318 23.49 24.18 -4.65
C ASP A 318 22.93 25.58 -4.87
N VAL A 319 23.85 26.51 -5.11
CA VAL A 319 23.53 27.92 -5.35
C VAL A 319 23.38 28.18 -6.83
N TRP A 320 22.37 28.92 -7.22
CA TRP A 320 22.13 29.34 -8.59
C TRP A 320 21.78 30.82 -8.66
N VAL A 321 21.89 31.44 -9.85
CA VAL A 321 21.59 32.85 -10.04
C VAL A 321 20.18 33.00 -10.60
N GLN A 322 19.36 33.82 -9.96
CA GLN A 322 18.15 34.37 -10.56
C GLN A 322 18.47 35.75 -11.12
N ALA A 323 18.49 35.87 -12.45
CA ALA A 323 18.76 37.11 -13.16
C ALA A 323 17.49 37.58 -13.86
N ASN A 324 17.06 38.79 -13.58
CA ASN A 324 15.83 39.37 -14.12
C ASN A 324 16.18 40.21 -15.35
N TYR A 325 15.95 39.66 -16.54
CA TYR A 325 16.21 40.37 -17.81
C TYR A 325 14.97 41.10 -18.29
N LYS A 326 15.19 42.26 -18.94
CA LYS A 326 14.11 43.01 -19.59
C LYS A 326 13.49 42.17 -20.73
N GLU A 327 12.19 42.26 -20.95
CA GLU A 327 11.47 41.58 -22.04
C GLU A 327 12.16 41.71 -23.40
N THR A 328 12.76 42.89 -23.68
CA THR A 328 13.48 43.15 -24.92
C THR A 328 14.78 42.33 -25.05
N GLN A 329 15.37 41.91 -23.94
CA GLN A 329 16.59 41.11 -23.88
C GLN A 329 16.29 39.60 -23.97
N VAL A 330 15.19 39.15 -23.36
CA VAL A 330 14.83 37.71 -23.25
C VAL A 330 14.64 37.07 -24.63
N ARG A 331 14.20 37.81 -25.63
CA ARG A 331 14.04 37.29 -27.00
C ARG A 331 15.28 36.59 -27.54
N ARG A 332 16.50 37.02 -27.09
CA ARG A 332 17.78 36.52 -27.55
C ARG A 332 18.35 35.40 -26.69
N LEU A 333 17.86 35.24 -25.45
CA LEU A 333 18.33 34.23 -24.51
C LEU A 333 17.78 32.83 -24.84
N ARG A 334 18.63 31.83 -24.73
CA ARG A 334 18.27 30.43 -24.90
C ARG A 334 18.83 29.62 -23.73
N ALA A 335 18.15 28.53 -23.40
CA ALA A 335 18.70 27.53 -22.49
C ALA A 335 20.01 26.97 -23.10
N GLY A 336 21.05 26.88 -22.27
CA GLY A 336 22.37 26.46 -22.66
C GLY A 336 23.35 27.61 -22.96
N ASP A 337 22.88 28.86 -23.11
CA ASP A 337 23.77 30.00 -23.36
C ASP A 337 24.77 30.17 -22.22
N PRO A 338 26.07 30.38 -22.51
CA PRO A 338 27.07 30.61 -21.48
C PRO A 338 26.87 31.97 -20.79
N ALA A 339 27.10 31.97 -19.49
CA ALA A 339 26.92 33.14 -18.66
C ALA A 339 28.17 33.42 -17.80
N GLU A 340 28.51 34.69 -17.65
CA GLU A 340 29.48 35.20 -16.70
C GLU A 340 28.75 35.92 -15.57
N ILE A 341 29.12 35.57 -14.34
CA ILE A 341 28.51 36.11 -13.14
C ILE A 341 29.61 36.83 -12.32
N ARG A 342 29.40 38.09 -12.06
CA ARG A 342 30.21 38.89 -11.15
C ARG A 342 29.46 39.09 -9.86
N VAL A 343 30.03 38.62 -8.77
CA VAL A 343 29.40 38.73 -7.44
C VAL A 343 30.00 39.93 -6.73
N ASP A 344 29.19 40.83 -6.24
CA ASP A 344 29.64 42.09 -5.60
C ASP A 344 30.52 41.81 -4.37
N ALA A 345 30.26 40.74 -3.64
CA ALA A 345 31.07 40.31 -2.50
C ALA A 345 32.47 39.79 -2.86
N PHE A 346 32.76 39.53 -4.14
CA PHE A 346 34.03 38.98 -4.62
C PHE A 346 34.57 39.79 -5.82
N PRO A 347 35.00 41.03 -5.62
CA PRO A 347 35.46 41.88 -6.70
C PRO A 347 36.63 41.23 -7.42
N GLY A 348 36.59 41.23 -8.77
CA GLY A 348 37.61 40.65 -9.63
C GLY A 348 37.52 39.14 -9.88
N VAL A 349 36.56 38.44 -9.23
CA VAL A 349 36.29 37.01 -9.49
C VAL A 349 35.11 36.91 -10.46
N ILE A 350 35.29 36.18 -11.56
CA ILE A 350 34.25 35.89 -12.53
C ILE A 350 33.88 34.43 -12.37
N PHE A 351 32.61 34.19 -12.02
CA PHE A 351 32.04 32.85 -12.01
C PHE A 351 31.39 32.58 -13.37
N ARG A 352 31.55 31.36 -13.83
CA ARG A 352 30.97 30.90 -15.10
C ARG A 352 29.77 29.99 -14.85
N GLY A 353 28.78 30.14 -15.68
CA GLY A 353 27.58 29.32 -15.63
C GLY A 353 26.95 29.19 -17.00
N LYS A 354 25.76 28.61 -17.00
CA LYS A 354 24.94 28.49 -18.19
C LYS A 354 23.48 28.79 -17.85
N VAL A 355 22.75 29.34 -18.79
CA VAL A 355 21.31 29.51 -18.70
C VAL A 355 20.68 28.11 -18.61
N ASP A 356 19.96 27.83 -17.52
CA ASP A 356 19.24 26.59 -17.33
C ASP A 356 17.82 26.71 -17.90
N GLN A 357 17.06 27.68 -17.39
CA GLN A 357 15.66 27.87 -17.74
C GLN A 357 15.29 29.35 -17.76
N LEU A 358 14.34 29.71 -18.61
CA LEU A 358 13.67 30.98 -18.61
C LEU A 358 12.28 30.82 -17.96
N ALA A 359 11.89 31.75 -17.10
CA ALA A 359 10.56 31.70 -16.50
C ALA A 359 9.46 31.79 -17.58
N PRO A 360 8.35 31.06 -17.42
CA PRO A 360 7.26 31.03 -18.40
C PRO A 360 6.45 32.35 -18.41
N ALA A 361 6.62 33.22 -17.41
CA ALA A 361 5.94 34.51 -17.30
C ALA A 361 6.85 35.56 -16.66
N SER A 362 6.46 36.84 -16.76
CA SER A 362 7.15 37.93 -16.10
C SER A 362 7.04 37.85 -14.58
N GLY A 363 8.01 38.47 -13.89
CA GLY A 363 8.03 38.49 -12.42
C GLY A 363 6.80 39.14 -11.79
N SER A 364 6.15 40.05 -12.49
CA SER A 364 4.92 40.71 -12.04
C SER A 364 3.73 39.75 -11.93
N GLN A 365 3.68 38.71 -12.77
CA GLN A 365 2.60 37.67 -12.72
C GLN A 365 2.76 36.73 -11.51
N PHE A 366 3.96 36.58 -11.00
CA PHE A 366 4.27 35.76 -9.82
C PHE A 366 4.34 36.58 -8.51
N ALA A 367 4.10 37.90 -8.59
CA ALA A 367 4.11 38.74 -7.41
C ALA A 367 2.85 38.49 -6.57
N LEU A 368 3.00 38.52 -5.24
CA LEU A 368 1.92 38.35 -4.29
C LEU A 368 0.81 39.43 -4.45
N LEU A 369 1.21 40.61 -4.90
CA LEU A 369 0.35 41.73 -5.25
C LEU A 369 0.70 42.15 -6.69
N PRO A 370 -0.01 41.64 -7.71
CA PRO A 370 0.22 42.09 -9.08
C PRO A 370 -0.06 43.60 -9.17
N PRO A 371 0.71 44.38 -9.94
CA PRO A 371 0.44 45.79 -10.17
C PRO A 371 -0.87 45.93 -10.91
N ASP A 372 -1.93 46.36 -10.21
CA ASP A 372 -3.22 46.70 -10.79
C ASP A 372 -3.35 48.21 -10.98
N ASN A 373 -3.61 48.64 -12.21
CA ASN A 373 -3.83 50.05 -12.54
C ASN A 373 -5.30 50.38 -12.32
N ALA A 374 -5.71 50.62 -11.05
CA ALA A 374 -7.07 50.95 -10.67
C ALA A 374 -7.59 52.28 -11.29
N THR A 375 -6.72 53.07 -11.94
CA THR A 375 -7.07 54.38 -12.48
C THR A 375 -7.37 54.44 -13.98
N GLY A 376 -7.37 53.28 -14.65
CA GLY A 376 -7.76 53.18 -16.08
C GLY A 376 -6.72 53.67 -17.09
N ASN A 377 -5.59 54.23 -16.68
CA ASN A 377 -4.49 54.63 -17.57
C ASN A 377 -3.45 53.50 -17.67
N PHE A 378 -3.38 52.88 -18.82
CA PHE A 378 -2.38 51.84 -19.08
C PHE A 378 -1.02 52.49 -19.41
N THR A 379 -0.08 52.43 -18.45
CA THR A 379 1.32 52.82 -18.71
C THR A 379 2.11 51.59 -19.07
N LYS A 380 2.64 51.50 -20.28
CA LYS A 380 3.50 50.43 -20.71
C LYS A 380 4.83 50.44 -19.95
N ILE A 381 4.97 49.58 -18.95
CA ILE A 381 6.22 49.41 -18.19
C ILE A 381 6.91 48.15 -18.74
N VAL A 382 8.23 48.26 -19.02
CA VAL A 382 9.04 47.13 -19.48
C VAL A 382 9.02 46.06 -18.41
N GLN A 383 8.48 44.89 -18.74
CA GLN A 383 8.42 43.75 -17.86
C GLN A 383 9.80 43.05 -17.74
N ARG A 384 10.05 42.44 -16.59
CA ARG A 384 11.26 41.64 -16.36
C ARG A 384 10.89 40.16 -16.25
N VAL A 385 11.68 39.33 -16.92
CA VAL A 385 11.50 37.87 -16.93
C VAL A 385 12.65 37.24 -16.17
N PRO A 386 12.41 36.45 -15.12
CA PRO A 386 13.43 35.72 -14.39
C PRO A 386 14.08 34.64 -15.28
N VAL A 387 15.38 34.59 -15.23
CA VAL A 387 16.20 33.55 -15.89
C VAL A 387 17.03 32.86 -14.84
N LYS A 388 16.97 31.54 -14.81
CA LYS A 388 17.78 30.70 -13.94
C LYS A 388 19.10 30.39 -14.61
N ILE A 389 20.19 30.72 -13.93
CA ILE A 389 21.56 30.44 -14.41
C ILE A 389 22.23 29.53 -13.37
N VAL A 390 22.64 28.35 -13.80
CA VAL A 390 23.35 27.38 -12.97
C VAL A 390 24.83 27.57 -13.11
N LEU A 391 25.53 27.62 -11.97
CA LEU A 391 27.00 27.78 -11.94
C LEU A 391 27.67 26.46 -12.33
N ASN A 392 28.81 26.58 -13.04
CA ASN A 392 29.64 25.42 -13.35
C ASN A 392 30.27 24.86 -12.06
N ALA A 393 30.37 23.54 -11.96
CA ALA A 393 30.97 22.90 -10.80
C ALA A 393 32.49 23.16 -10.72
N GLY A 394 33.05 23.11 -9.50
CA GLY A 394 34.50 23.13 -9.26
C GLY A 394 35.17 24.48 -9.41
N GLN A 395 34.45 25.59 -9.37
CA GLN A 395 35.02 26.93 -9.43
C GLN A 395 35.58 27.38 -8.06
N ALA A 396 36.68 28.08 -8.09
CA ALA A 396 37.29 28.65 -6.90
C ALA A 396 36.29 29.59 -6.18
N ASN A 397 36.22 29.50 -4.85
CA ASN A 397 35.32 30.28 -3.98
C ASN A 397 33.81 30.02 -4.18
N ALA A 398 33.41 28.99 -4.92
CA ALA A 398 31.99 28.66 -5.09
C ALA A 398 31.36 28.25 -3.75
N ASP A 399 32.08 27.62 -2.86
CA ASP A 399 31.69 27.24 -1.48
C ASP A 399 31.40 28.45 -0.57
N ARG A 400 31.92 29.62 -0.91
CA ARG A 400 31.70 30.88 -0.16
C ARG A 400 30.47 31.67 -0.66
N LEU A 401 29.86 31.25 -1.77
CA LEU A 401 28.66 31.89 -2.27
C LEU A 401 27.49 31.66 -1.30
N ARG A 402 26.71 32.69 -1.05
CA ARG A 402 25.56 32.63 -0.16
C ARG A 402 24.31 33.14 -0.87
N PRO A 403 23.15 32.52 -0.68
CA PRO A 403 21.88 33.04 -1.20
C PRO A 403 21.66 34.48 -0.72
N GLY A 404 21.10 35.30 -1.58
CA GLY A 404 20.81 36.71 -1.28
C GLY A 404 21.94 37.69 -1.69
N LEU A 405 23.13 37.21 -2.06
CA LEU A 405 24.19 38.11 -2.59
C LEU A 405 23.75 38.65 -3.94
N SER A 406 23.98 39.95 -4.14
CA SER A 406 23.78 40.63 -5.42
C SER A 406 24.84 40.24 -6.41
N VAL A 407 24.45 40.11 -7.67
CA VAL A 407 25.36 39.75 -8.76
C VAL A 407 24.99 40.52 -10.04
N ILE A 408 26.00 40.71 -10.89
CA ILE A 408 25.81 41.14 -12.26
C ILE A 408 25.91 39.91 -13.14
N ALA A 409 24.86 39.62 -13.91
CA ALA A 409 24.79 38.46 -14.80
C ALA A 409 24.88 38.90 -16.25
N ILE A 410 25.88 38.35 -16.96
CA ILE A 410 26.16 38.64 -18.38
C ILE A 410 26.00 37.34 -19.14
N VAL A 411 24.99 37.24 -19.98
CA VAL A 411 24.76 36.06 -20.83
C VAL A 411 25.21 36.35 -22.24
N HIS A 412 26.14 35.52 -22.74
CA HIS A 412 26.60 35.56 -24.11
C HIS A 412 25.69 34.74 -25.00
N THR A 413 24.87 35.42 -25.78
CA THR A 413 23.95 34.73 -26.69
C THR A 413 24.74 34.11 -27.83
N THR A 414 24.66 32.80 -27.97
CA THR A 414 25.17 32.07 -29.14
C THR A 414 24.30 32.41 -30.33
N ASN A 415 24.58 33.55 -30.94
CA ASN A 415 23.70 33.93 -31.99
C ASN A 415 24.37 34.36 -33.26
N GLY A 416 23.94 33.75 -34.28
CA GLY A 416 23.85 34.25 -35.60
C GLY A 416 24.61 33.49 -36.68
N ALA A 417 24.89 32.24 -36.48
CA ALA A 417 25.20 31.35 -37.60
C ALA A 417 23.95 30.50 -37.90
N GLY A 418 23.02 31.04 -38.67
CA GLY A 418 21.97 30.20 -39.23
C GLY A 418 20.55 30.77 -39.14
N GLN A 419 20.25 31.83 -39.93
CA GLN A 419 19.08 31.92 -40.83
C GLN A 419 19.32 33.03 -41.81
#